data_2289c33026b0d72d572621b177ee7265
#
_entry.id   2289c33026b0d72d572621b177ee7265
#
_cell.length_a   1.000
_cell.length_b   1.000
_cell.length_c   1.000
_cell.angle_alpha   90.00
_cell.angle_beta   90.00
_cell.angle_gamma   90.00
#
_symmetry.space_group_name_H-M   'P 1'
#
loop_
_entity.id
_entity.type
_entity.pdbx_description
1 polymer ?
#
loop_
_entity_poly.entity_id
_entity_poly.type
_entity_poly.pdbx_seq_one_letter_code
_entity_poly.pdbx_strand_id
1 'polypeptide(L)'
;MRVVIVEDQALLREGLARLFADGGHEVVGTLGSAEQLQQTVDEQQPELVVIDVRMPPTFTDEGSHAAREIKERHPDIGVLVLSQHVETTHAVTLATLGGFGYLLKDRVLDVADFLAAATRVAGGGSALDPKVVAGLVAHVNGGPLARLSERECNVLELMAQGLTNVAIATRLTLSERTIEAHVRHILTKLDIADGQDGHRRVLAVLAYLNEAHDQDGVPR
;
A
#
# COMPACT_ATOMS: atom_id res chain seq x y z
N MET A 1 -16.50 17.70 -9.47
CA MET A 1 -15.18 17.86 -8.81
C MET A 1 -14.08 17.80 -9.85
N ARG A 2 -12.96 18.47 -9.57
CA ARG A 2 -11.74 18.47 -10.39
C ARG A 2 -10.83 17.35 -9.90
N VAL A 3 -10.37 16.49 -10.80
CA VAL A 3 -9.64 15.26 -10.46
C VAL A 3 -8.32 15.20 -11.20
N VAL A 4 -7.24 14.86 -10.48
CA VAL A 4 -5.95 14.45 -11.06
C VAL A 4 -5.81 12.94 -10.88
N ILE A 5 -5.36 12.24 -11.92
CA ILE A 5 -5.18 10.79 -11.93
C ILE A 5 -3.70 10.49 -12.17
N VAL A 6 -3.12 9.64 -11.31
CA VAL A 6 -1.72 9.21 -11.38
C VAL A 6 -1.69 7.68 -11.42
N GLU A 7 -1.40 7.13 -12.58
CA GLU A 7 -1.45 5.68 -12.86
C GLU A 7 -0.47 5.37 -14.00
N ASP A 8 0.45 4.44 -13.79
CA ASP A 8 1.46 4.10 -14.80
C ASP A 8 0.88 3.32 -15.98
N GLN A 9 -0.12 2.47 -15.73
CA GLN A 9 -0.77 1.67 -16.76
C GLN A 9 -1.71 2.54 -17.60
N ALA A 10 -1.30 2.82 -18.84
CA ALA A 10 -2.02 3.73 -19.75
C ALA A 10 -3.51 3.35 -19.92
N LEU A 11 -3.81 2.04 -20.07
CA LEU A 11 -5.19 1.59 -20.25
C LEU A 11 -6.08 1.89 -19.03
N LEU A 12 -5.55 1.64 -17.83
CA LEU A 12 -6.29 1.91 -16.59
C LEU A 12 -6.43 3.42 -16.37
N ARG A 13 -5.37 4.19 -16.61
CA ARG A 13 -5.39 5.66 -16.53
C ARG A 13 -6.47 6.27 -17.42
N GLU A 14 -6.53 5.86 -18.69
CA GLU A 14 -7.56 6.31 -19.64
C GLU A 14 -8.97 5.84 -19.21
N GLY A 15 -9.07 4.58 -18.72
CA GLY A 15 -10.33 4.05 -18.18
C GLY A 15 -10.85 4.87 -17.01
N LEU A 16 -10.00 5.18 -16.03
CA LEU A 16 -10.34 6.03 -14.87
C LEU A 16 -10.75 7.43 -15.33
N ALA A 17 -9.99 8.04 -16.25
CA ALA A 17 -10.31 9.36 -16.78
C ALA A 17 -11.71 9.38 -17.41
N ARG A 18 -12.05 8.35 -18.18
CA ARG A 18 -13.37 8.21 -18.77
C ARG A 18 -14.48 7.99 -17.74
N LEU A 19 -14.25 7.14 -16.74
CA LEU A 19 -15.22 6.92 -15.66
C LEU A 19 -15.56 8.21 -14.91
N PHE A 20 -14.55 9.03 -14.58
CA PHE A 20 -14.79 10.32 -13.95
C PHE A 20 -15.52 11.30 -14.86
N ALA A 21 -15.15 11.37 -16.14
CA ALA A 21 -15.82 12.25 -17.10
C ALA A 21 -17.30 11.85 -17.33
N ASP A 22 -17.58 10.55 -17.50
CA ASP A 22 -18.94 10.02 -17.65
C ASP A 22 -19.76 10.22 -16.36
N GLY A 23 -19.11 10.24 -15.19
CA GLY A 23 -19.68 10.60 -13.90
C GLY A 23 -19.90 12.10 -13.67
N GLY A 24 -19.65 12.95 -14.69
CA GLY A 24 -19.83 14.41 -14.61
C GLY A 24 -18.73 15.15 -13.84
N HIS A 25 -17.54 14.55 -13.72
CA HIS A 25 -16.37 15.17 -13.10
C HIS A 25 -15.38 15.67 -14.15
N GLU A 26 -14.59 16.68 -13.79
CA GLU A 26 -13.57 17.25 -14.66
C GLU A 26 -12.20 16.63 -14.34
N VAL A 27 -11.61 15.91 -15.29
CA VAL A 27 -10.23 15.41 -15.18
C VAL A 27 -9.28 16.50 -15.66
N VAL A 28 -8.57 17.11 -14.73
CA VAL A 28 -7.68 18.27 -14.98
C VAL A 28 -6.22 17.87 -15.15
N GLY A 29 -5.88 16.61 -14.93
CA GLY A 29 -4.54 16.08 -15.17
C GLY A 29 -4.51 14.55 -15.14
N THR A 30 -3.68 13.96 -16.01
CA THR A 30 -3.38 12.52 -16.03
C THR A 30 -1.88 12.33 -16.11
N LEU A 31 -1.28 11.60 -15.16
CA LEU A 31 0.15 11.39 -15.03
C LEU A 31 0.47 9.91 -15.03
N GLY A 32 1.61 9.54 -15.60
CA GLY A 32 2.13 8.16 -15.60
C GLY A 32 3.12 7.88 -14.46
N SER A 33 3.48 8.89 -13.67
CA SER A 33 4.37 8.79 -12.52
C SER A 33 4.11 9.93 -11.53
N ALA A 34 4.66 9.84 -10.33
CA ALA A 34 4.51 10.87 -9.29
C ALA A 34 5.41 12.11 -9.51
N GLU A 35 6.36 12.08 -10.45
CA GLU A 35 7.39 13.12 -10.60
C GLU A 35 6.83 14.54 -10.79
N GLN A 36 5.76 14.68 -11.55
CA GLN A 36 5.14 15.98 -11.84
C GLN A 36 3.88 16.26 -11.01
N LEU A 37 3.56 15.38 -10.05
CA LEU A 37 2.30 15.48 -9.31
C LEU A 37 2.19 16.77 -8.51
N GLN A 38 3.23 17.17 -7.77
CA GLN A 38 3.21 18.40 -6.97
C GLN A 38 2.96 19.62 -7.84
N GLN A 39 3.70 19.75 -8.95
CA GLN A 39 3.51 20.85 -9.89
C GLN A 39 2.09 20.86 -10.47
N THR A 40 1.57 19.70 -10.87
CA THR A 40 0.22 19.58 -11.42
C THR A 40 -0.84 19.97 -10.38
N VAL A 41 -0.66 19.57 -9.12
CA VAL A 41 -1.57 19.94 -8.03
C VAL A 41 -1.53 21.45 -7.77
N ASP A 42 -0.35 22.05 -7.74
CA ASP A 42 -0.19 23.50 -7.53
C ASP A 42 -0.84 24.32 -8.65
N GLU A 43 -0.71 23.87 -9.91
CA GLU A 43 -1.27 24.56 -11.08
C GLU A 43 -2.78 24.34 -11.23
N GLN A 44 -3.24 23.10 -11.03
CA GLN A 44 -4.62 22.71 -11.31
C GLN A 44 -5.55 22.83 -10.12
N GLN A 45 -5.03 22.85 -8.89
CA GLN A 45 -5.83 22.93 -7.66
C GLN A 45 -7.02 21.92 -7.68
N PRO A 46 -6.75 20.61 -7.78
CA PRO A 46 -7.81 19.61 -7.83
C PRO A 46 -8.48 19.45 -6.47
N GLU A 47 -9.71 18.95 -6.47
CA GLU A 47 -10.42 18.54 -5.25
C GLU A 47 -10.06 17.09 -4.84
N LEU A 48 -9.60 16.28 -5.82
CA LEU A 48 -9.24 14.89 -5.62
C LEU A 48 -8.00 14.51 -6.42
N VAL A 49 -7.08 13.80 -5.80
CA VAL A 49 -6.00 13.06 -6.46
C VAL A 49 -6.29 11.57 -6.33
N VAL A 50 -6.39 10.86 -7.45
CA VAL A 50 -6.45 9.39 -7.50
C VAL A 50 -5.07 8.89 -7.89
N ILE A 51 -4.47 8.02 -7.08
CA ILE A 51 -3.08 7.64 -7.24
C ILE A 51 -2.85 6.14 -7.03
N ASP A 52 -2.13 5.48 -7.95
CA ASP A 52 -1.65 4.11 -7.76
C ASP A 52 -0.52 4.08 -6.73
N VAL A 53 -0.45 3.02 -5.93
CA VAL A 53 0.64 2.80 -4.96
C VAL A 53 1.96 2.58 -5.67
N ARG A 54 1.98 1.70 -6.68
CA ARG A 54 3.20 1.20 -7.32
C ARG A 54 3.43 1.81 -8.68
N MET A 55 4.34 2.76 -8.74
CA MET A 55 4.67 3.48 -9.97
C MET A 55 6.19 3.51 -10.21
N PRO A 56 6.64 3.86 -11.42
CA PRO A 56 8.07 4.11 -11.65
C PRO A 56 8.65 5.14 -10.65
N PRO A 57 9.95 5.06 -10.31
CA PRO A 57 10.96 4.20 -10.94
C PRO A 57 11.12 2.82 -10.30
N THR A 58 10.71 2.60 -9.03
CA THR A 58 11.02 1.34 -8.32
C THR A 58 9.84 0.38 -8.23
N PHE A 59 8.62 0.84 -8.52
CA PHE A 59 7.37 0.09 -8.42
C PHE A 59 7.14 -0.50 -7.02
N THR A 60 7.48 0.25 -5.98
CA THR A 60 7.29 -0.16 -4.58
C THR A 60 6.19 0.62 -3.88
N ASP A 61 6.44 1.88 -3.53
CA ASP A 61 5.60 2.70 -2.65
C ASP A 61 5.57 4.19 -3.05
N GLU A 62 6.02 4.51 -4.28
CA GLU A 62 6.11 5.88 -4.77
C GLU A 62 4.79 6.65 -4.64
N GLY A 63 3.67 5.97 -4.95
CA GLY A 63 2.35 6.58 -4.83
C GLY A 63 1.95 6.86 -3.40
N SER A 64 2.30 5.97 -2.47
CA SER A 64 2.02 6.18 -1.04
C SER A 64 2.83 7.35 -0.47
N HIS A 65 4.09 7.50 -0.88
CA HIS A 65 4.91 8.65 -0.52
C HIS A 65 4.35 9.95 -1.09
N ALA A 66 4.00 9.96 -2.38
CA ALA A 66 3.42 11.12 -3.03
C ALA A 66 2.05 11.49 -2.42
N ALA A 67 1.21 10.50 -2.09
CA ALA A 67 -0.06 10.70 -1.39
C ALA A 67 0.13 11.41 -0.04
N ARG A 68 1.14 11.00 0.73
CA ARG A 68 1.48 11.64 1.99
C ARG A 68 1.96 13.08 1.79
N GLU A 69 2.86 13.33 0.85
CA GLU A 69 3.35 14.66 0.55
C GLU A 69 2.22 15.62 0.14
N ILE A 70 1.25 15.14 -0.68
CA ILE A 70 0.06 15.92 -1.03
C ILE A 70 -0.73 16.27 0.23
N LYS A 71 -1.00 15.30 1.12
CA LYS A 71 -1.77 15.56 2.35
C LYS A 71 -1.05 16.49 3.31
N GLU A 72 0.28 16.46 3.38
CA GLU A 72 1.08 17.37 4.22
C GLU A 72 1.06 18.81 3.71
N ARG A 73 1.09 19.01 2.39
CA ARG A 73 1.12 20.34 1.76
C ARG A 73 -0.27 20.92 1.48
N HIS A 74 -1.21 20.06 1.14
CA HIS A 74 -2.56 20.41 0.71
C HIS A 74 -3.59 19.57 1.49
N PRO A 75 -3.79 19.82 2.80
CA PRO A 75 -4.65 19.00 3.67
C PRO A 75 -6.10 18.94 3.20
N ASP A 76 -6.57 19.95 2.47
CA ASP A 76 -7.95 20.04 1.96
C ASP A 76 -8.19 19.19 0.70
N ILE A 77 -7.14 18.79 -0.02
CA ILE A 77 -7.27 17.94 -1.19
C ILE A 77 -7.52 16.49 -0.76
N GLY A 78 -8.59 15.88 -1.31
CA GLY A 78 -8.85 14.46 -1.15
C GLY A 78 -7.79 13.61 -1.85
N VAL A 79 -7.34 12.53 -1.21
CA VAL A 79 -6.41 11.59 -1.83
C VAL A 79 -7.00 10.18 -1.79
N LEU A 80 -7.24 9.59 -2.96
CA LEU A 80 -7.74 8.24 -3.11
C LEU A 80 -6.64 7.33 -3.69
N VAL A 81 -6.10 6.50 -2.84
CA VAL A 81 -5.06 5.52 -3.23
C VAL A 81 -5.72 4.28 -3.81
N LEU A 82 -5.21 3.81 -4.94
CA LEU A 82 -5.58 2.54 -5.56
C LEU A 82 -4.43 1.55 -5.46
N SER A 83 -4.72 0.29 -5.10
CA SER A 83 -3.71 -0.76 -4.99
C SER A 83 -4.23 -2.09 -5.53
N GLN A 84 -3.33 -2.92 -6.05
CA GLN A 84 -3.66 -4.31 -6.40
C GLN A 84 -3.74 -5.22 -5.17
N HIS A 85 -3.04 -4.87 -4.09
CA HIS A 85 -2.91 -5.68 -2.88
C HIS A 85 -3.20 -4.86 -1.63
N VAL A 86 -3.53 -5.54 -0.54
CA VAL A 86 -3.69 -4.90 0.76
C VAL A 86 -2.31 -4.56 1.34
N GLU A 87 -1.99 -3.26 1.42
CA GLU A 87 -0.74 -2.75 2.00
C GLU A 87 -1.09 -1.93 3.24
N THR A 88 -1.01 -2.57 4.41
CA THR A 88 -1.49 -1.98 5.67
C THR A 88 -0.57 -0.90 6.23
N THR A 89 0.74 -1.01 6.00
CA THR A 89 1.74 -0.12 6.60
C THR A 89 1.54 1.35 6.18
N HIS A 90 1.28 1.59 4.89
CA HIS A 90 1.05 2.95 4.36
C HIS A 90 -0.37 3.43 4.66
N ALA A 91 -1.35 2.52 4.64
CA ALA A 91 -2.73 2.84 4.94
C ALA A 91 -2.93 3.32 6.39
N VAL A 92 -2.19 2.77 7.38
CA VAL A 92 -2.26 3.20 8.80
C VAL A 92 -1.92 4.67 8.94
N THR A 93 -0.79 5.09 8.38
CA THR A 93 -0.30 6.47 8.52
C THR A 93 -1.24 7.48 7.86
N LEU A 94 -1.80 7.12 6.70
CA LEU A 94 -2.66 8.00 5.91
C LEU A 94 -4.12 7.99 6.38
N ALA A 95 -4.60 6.87 6.97
CA ALA A 95 -5.99 6.75 7.44
C ALA A 95 -6.36 7.71 8.59
N THR A 96 -5.36 8.25 9.31
CA THR A 96 -5.58 9.26 10.36
C THR A 96 -5.81 10.67 9.79
N LEU A 97 -5.55 10.86 8.50
CA LEU A 97 -5.73 12.15 7.82
C LEU A 97 -7.14 12.21 7.22
N GLY A 98 -7.85 13.31 7.42
CA GLY A 98 -9.15 13.56 6.76
C GLY A 98 -8.99 13.64 5.24
N GLY A 99 -10.04 13.30 4.48
CA GLY A 99 -9.99 13.33 3.01
C GLY A 99 -9.03 12.28 2.44
N PHE A 100 -9.01 11.07 3.03
CA PHE A 100 -8.17 9.98 2.56
C PHE A 100 -9.00 8.72 2.26
N GLY A 101 -8.69 8.08 1.14
CA GLY A 101 -9.25 6.80 0.77
C GLY A 101 -8.19 5.80 0.33
N TYR A 102 -8.44 4.52 0.58
CA TYR A 102 -7.62 3.41 0.11
C TYR A 102 -8.52 2.29 -0.38
N LEU A 103 -8.52 2.03 -1.67
CA LEU A 103 -9.32 1.00 -2.32
C LEU A 103 -8.45 0.03 -3.10
N LEU A 104 -8.92 -1.21 -3.19
CA LEU A 104 -8.34 -2.16 -4.12
C LEU A 104 -8.79 -1.84 -5.56
N LYS A 105 -7.90 -2.05 -6.55
CA LYS A 105 -8.19 -1.78 -7.97
C LYS A 105 -9.40 -2.56 -8.50
N ASP A 106 -9.74 -3.71 -7.92
CA ASP A 106 -10.94 -4.47 -8.26
C ASP A 106 -12.26 -3.72 -7.91
N ARG A 107 -12.22 -2.76 -6.98
CA ARG A 107 -13.39 -1.92 -6.63
C ARG A 107 -13.78 -0.94 -7.74
N VAL A 108 -12.88 -0.63 -8.66
CA VAL A 108 -13.19 0.21 -9.82
C VAL A 108 -14.24 -0.44 -10.75
N LEU A 109 -14.38 -1.77 -10.68
CA LEU A 109 -15.37 -2.53 -11.45
C LEU A 109 -16.82 -2.19 -11.05
N ASP A 110 -17.06 -1.81 -9.79
CA ASP A 110 -18.32 -1.22 -9.38
C ASP A 110 -18.22 0.30 -9.46
N VAL A 111 -18.55 0.82 -10.65
CA VAL A 111 -18.37 2.24 -11.00
C VAL A 111 -19.13 3.17 -10.06
N ALA A 112 -20.37 2.80 -9.70
CA ALA A 112 -21.20 3.64 -8.83
C ALA A 112 -20.60 3.78 -7.43
N ASP A 113 -20.18 2.67 -6.82
CA ASP A 113 -19.55 2.64 -5.51
C ASP A 113 -18.20 3.34 -5.52
N PHE A 114 -17.40 3.15 -6.59
CA PHE A 114 -16.12 3.82 -6.77
C PHE A 114 -16.26 5.35 -6.84
N LEU A 115 -17.18 5.87 -7.66
CA LEU A 115 -17.42 7.31 -7.78
C LEU A 115 -18.00 7.91 -6.50
N ALA A 116 -18.86 7.16 -5.79
CA ALA A 116 -19.37 7.57 -4.48
C ALA A 116 -18.26 7.65 -3.44
N ALA A 117 -17.34 6.69 -3.42
CA ALA A 117 -16.16 6.70 -2.55
C ALA A 117 -15.24 7.90 -2.88
N ALA A 118 -14.95 8.13 -4.16
CA ALA A 118 -14.18 9.28 -4.63
C ALA A 118 -14.78 10.63 -4.20
N THR A 119 -16.10 10.79 -4.36
CA THR A 119 -16.83 12.00 -3.96
C THR A 119 -16.76 12.20 -2.44
N ARG A 120 -16.88 11.13 -1.66
CA ARG A 120 -16.77 11.19 -0.19
C ARG A 120 -15.38 11.65 0.25
N VAL A 121 -14.33 11.13 -0.39
CA VAL A 121 -12.94 11.50 -0.09
C VAL A 121 -12.66 12.95 -0.47
N ALA A 122 -13.13 13.40 -1.64
CA ALA A 122 -13.02 14.81 -2.07
C ALA A 122 -13.74 15.76 -1.09
N GLY A 123 -14.83 15.32 -0.46
CA GLY A 123 -15.56 16.08 0.58
C GLY A 123 -14.93 16.01 1.98
N GLY A 124 -13.71 15.52 2.14
CA GLY A 124 -12.99 15.42 3.41
C GLY A 124 -13.32 14.16 4.23
N GLY A 125 -14.21 13.27 3.73
CA GLY A 125 -14.52 11.99 4.36
C GLY A 125 -13.48 10.91 4.06
N SER A 126 -13.76 9.68 4.49
CA SER A 126 -12.88 8.53 4.27
C SER A 126 -13.55 7.43 3.46
N ALA A 127 -12.76 6.69 2.68
CA ALA A 127 -13.19 5.49 1.96
C ALA A 127 -12.11 4.41 2.06
N LEU A 128 -12.32 3.42 2.91
CA LEU A 128 -11.37 2.32 3.12
C LEU A 128 -12.00 1.00 2.67
N ASP A 129 -11.25 0.23 1.90
CA ASP A 129 -11.66 -1.13 1.55
C ASP A 129 -11.78 -1.99 2.82
N PRO A 130 -12.84 -2.80 2.97
CA PRO A 130 -13.00 -3.67 4.14
C PRO A 130 -11.82 -4.60 4.40
N LYS A 131 -11.14 -5.07 3.36
CA LYS A 131 -9.92 -5.89 3.50
C LYS A 131 -8.76 -5.08 4.08
N VAL A 132 -8.65 -3.80 3.72
CA VAL A 132 -7.66 -2.88 4.29
C VAL A 132 -7.98 -2.61 5.75
N VAL A 133 -9.25 -2.36 6.08
CA VAL A 133 -9.71 -2.17 7.48
C VAL A 133 -9.39 -3.40 8.34
N ALA A 134 -9.66 -4.61 7.84
CA ALA A 134 -9.32 -5.85 8.55
C ALA A 134 -7.81 -5.95 8.82
N GLY A 135 -6.98 -5.62 7.82
CA GLY A 135 -5.53 -5.56 7.99
C GLY A 135 -5.07 -4.49 8.99
N LEU A 136 -5.72 -3.30 8.99
CA LEU A 136 -5.44 -2.25 9.97
C LEU A 136 -5.76 -2.70 11.40
N VAL A 137 -6.91 -3.36 11.60
CA VAL A 137 -7.34 -3.89 12.91
C VAL A 137 -6.39 -4.99 13.40
N ALA A 138 -5.97 -5.88 12.51
CA ALA A 138 -4.97 -6.90 12.83
C ALA A 138 -3.63 -6.27 13.23
N HIS A 139 -3.22 -5.19 12.54
CA HIS A 139 -2.00 -4.45 12.85
C HIS A 139 -2.06 -3.74 14.21
N VAL A 140 -3.20 -3.15 14.55
CA VAL A 140 -3.43 -2.47 15.86
C VAL A 140 -3.51 -3.48 17.02
N ASN A 141 -4.05 -4.68 16.78
CA ASN A 141 -4.15 -5.75 17.78
C ASN A 141 -2.82 -6.48 18.06
N GLY A 142 -1.75 -6.10 17.36
CA GLY A 142 -0.39 -6.34 17.87
C GLY A 142 0.12 -7.77 17.82
N GLY A 143 -0.13 -8.52 16.74
CA GLY A 143 0.64 -9.74 16.47
C GLY A 143 2.14 -9.45 16.27
N PRO A 144 3.04 -10.42 16.47
CA PRO A 144 4.48 -10.25 16.31
C PRO A 144 4.87 -9.70 14.93
N LEU A 145 4.11 -10.04 13.88
CA LEU A 145 4.36 -9.60 12.51
C LEU A 145 3.98 -8.13 12.27
N ALA A 146 3.12 -7.54 13.10
CA ALA A 146 2.70 -6.14 12.97
C ALA A 146 3.86 -5.13 13.13
N ARG A 147 5.00 -5.57 13.67
CA ARG A 147 6.22 -4.77 13.83
C ARG A 147 7.11 -4.77 12.59
N LEU A 148 6.82 -5.65 11.62
CA LEU A 148 7.62 -5.78 10.40
C LEU A 148 7.20 -4.74 9.37
N SER A 149 8.17 -4.20 8.64
CA SER A 149 7.89 -3.43 7.43
C SER A 149 7.41 -4.36 6.31
N GLU A 150 6.75 -3.82 5.30
CA GLU A 150 6.32 -4.58 4.12
C GLU A 150 7.47 -5.35 3.49
N ARG A 151 8.65 -4.72 3.38
CA ARG A 151 9.84 -5.37 2.82
C ARG A 151 10.32 -6.55 3.67
N GLU A 152 10.24 -6.43 4.99
CA GLU A 152 10.55 -7.50 5.92
C GLU A 152 9.49 -8.61 5.87
N CYS A 153 8.21 -8.27 5.72
CA CYS A 153 7.14 -9.27 5.49
C CYS A 153 7.38 -10.05 4.19
N ASN A 154 7.69 -9.37 3.09
CA ASN A 154 7.99 -10.01 1.81
C ASN A 154 9.22 -10.95 1.91
N VAL A 155 10.26 -10.53 2.63
CA VAL A 155 11.44 -11.39 2.88
C VAL A 155 11.05 -12.59 3.71
N LEU A 156 10.25 -12.41 4.77
CA LEU A 156 9.80 -13.48 5.66
C LEU A 156 8.88 -14.47 4.94
N GLU A 157 7.99 -14.01 4.09
CA GLU A 157 7.17 -14.86 3.23
C GLU A 157 8.02 -15.75 2.32
N LEU A 158 9.02 -15.17 1.64
CA LEU A 158 9.94 -15.95 0.81
C LEU A 158 10.81 -16.91 1.63
N MET A 159 11.15 -16.56 2.87
CA MET A 159 11.78 -17.49 3.80
C MET A 159 10.85 -18.67 4.15
N ALA A 160 9.56 -18.41 4.33
CA ALA A 160 8.54 -19.43 4.60
C ALA A 160 8.34 -20.38 3.41
N GLN A 161 8.55 -19.89 2.19
CA GLN A 161 8.59 -20.71 0.97
C GLN A 161 9.88 -21.54 0.83
N GLY A 162 10.81 -21.46 1.78
CA GLY A 162 12.05 -22.23 1.81
C GLY A 162 13.21 -21.65 0.97
N LEU A 163 13.08 -20.42 0.46
CA LEU A 163 14.13 -19.80 -0.35
C LEU A 163 15.36 -19.42 0.50
N THR A 164 16.56 -19.61 -0.07
CA THR A 164 17.82 -19.11 0.53
C THR A 164 17.95 -17.60 0.36
N ASN A 165 18.85 -16.95 1.12
CA ASN A 165 19.10 -15.51 0.99
C ASN A 165 19.54 -15.12 -0.43
N VAL A 166 20.32 -15.95 -1.09
CA VAL A 166 20.72 -15.77 -2.51
C VAL A 166 19.50 -15.78 -3.44
N ALA A 167 18.61 -16.77 -3.27
CA ALA A 167 17.40 -16.88 -4.09
C ALA A 167 16.43 -15.70 -3.83
N ILE A 168 16.29 -15.26 -2.58
CA ILE A 168 15.49 -14.08 -2.19
C ILE A 168 16.10 -12.81 -2.82
N ALA A 169 17.43 -12.64 -2.72
CA ALA A 169 18.14 -11.51 -3.28
C ALA A 169 17.90 -11.40 -4.80
N THR A 170 18.02 -12.53 -5.51
CA THR A 170 17.73 -12.59 -6.95
C THR A 170 16.28 -12.22 -7.25
N ARG A 171 15.33 -12.78 -6.50
CA ARG A 171 13.88 -12.57 -6.72
C ARG A 171 13.44 -11.14 -6.46
N LEU A 172 14.05 -10.48 -5.47
CA LEU A 172 13.73 -9.10 -5.07
C LEU A 172 14.64 -8.05 -5.72
N THR A 173 15.57 -8.48 -6.60
CA THR A 173 16.56 -7.61 -7.27
C THR A 173 17.39 -6.80 -6.26
N LEU A 174 17.83 -7.45 -5.18
CA LEU A 174 18.65 -6.89 -4.11
C LEU A 174 19.99 -7.61 -3.97
N SER A 175 20.92 -7.02 -3.20
CA SER A 175 22.15 -7.73 -2.80
C SER A 175 21.87 -8.73 -1.68
N GLU A 176 22.64 -9.83 -1.63
CA GLU A 176 22.56 -10.81 -0.53
C GLU A 176 22.77 -10.14 0.83
N ARG A 177 23.71 -9.18 0.91
CA ARG A 177 23.97 -8.39 2.12
C ARG A 177 22.75 -7.59 2.58
N THR A 178 21.94 -7.10 1.65
CA THR A 178 20.69 -6.40 1.96
C THR A 178 19.67 -7.37 2.56
N ILE A 179 19.55 -8.57 1.98
CA ILE A 179 18.67 -9.62 2.53
C ILE A 179 19.11 -10.06 3.93
N GLU A 180 20.41 -10.23 4.17
CA GLU A 180 20.93 -10.52 5.52
C GLU A 180 20.58 -9.44 6.54
N ALA A 181 20.64 -8.16 6.14
CA ALA A 181 20.22 -7.05 6.99
C ALA A 181 18.70 -7.12 7.30
N HIS A 182 17.86 -7.37 6.30
CA HIS A 182 16.41 -7.58 6.53
C HIS A 182 16.14 -8.76 7.44
N VAL A 183 16.77 -9.91 7.23
CA VAL A 183 16.62 -11.09 8.09
C VAL A 183 17.01 -10.77 9.53
N ARG A 184 18.09 -10.04 9.77
CA ARG A 184 18.50 -9.61 11.11
C ARG A 184 17.45 -8.71 11.76
N HIS A 185 16.91 -7.73 11.03
CA HIS A 185 15.87 -6.86 11.54
C HIS A 185 14.57 -7.60 11.84
N ILE A 186 14.17 -8.56 10.98
CA ILE A 186 13.02 -9.46 11.24
C ILE A 186 13.20 -10.20 12.57
N LEU A 187 14.36 -10.85 12.76
CA LEU A 187 14.63 -11.60 13.98
C LEU A 187 14.60 -10.72 15.24
N THR A 188 15.13 -9.50 15.13
CA THR A 188 15.10 -8.52 16.24
C THR A 188 13.67 -8.08 16.55
N LYS A 189 12.88 -7.75 15.52
CA LYS A 189 11.49 -7.28 15.69
C LYS A 189 10.54 -8.37 16.19
N LEU A 190 10.83 -9.64 15.87
CA LEU A 190 10.12 -10.81 16.39
C LEU A 190 10.61 -11.26 17.78
N ASP A 191 11.52 -10.51 18.43
CA ASP A 191 12.11 -10.82 19.72
C ASP A 191 12.79 -12.23 19.77
N ILE A 192 13.32 -12.68 18.61
CA ILE A 192 14.06 -13.96 18.53
C ILE A 192 15.51 -13.71 18.92
N ALA A 193 15.84 -14.03 20.19
CA ALA A 193 17.15 -13.79 20.79
C ALA A 193 18.29 -14.53 20.08
N ASP A 194 19.53 -14.01 20.23
CA ASP A 194 20.76 -14.70 19.84
C ASP A 194 21.01 -15.87 20.81
N GLY A 195 20.50 -17.06 20.46
CA GLY A 195 20.77 -18.31 21.15
C GLY A 195 21.77 -19.17 20.38
N GLN A 196 22.44 -20.10 21.10
CA GLN A 196 23.47 -20.99 20.51
C GLN A 196 22.92 -22.05 19.54
N ASP A 197 21.59 -22.17 19.38
CA ASP A 197 20.96 -23.19 18.55
C ASP A 197 20.44 -22.57 17.25
N GLY A 198 20.97 -23.02 16.11
CA GLY A 198 20.84 -22.49 14.75
C GLY A 198 19.43 -22.47 14.11
N HIS A 199 18.34 -22.40 14.90
CA HIS A 199 16.98 -22.51 14.40
C HIS A 199 16.22 -21.17 14.30
N ARG A 200 16.90 -20.02 14.44
CA ARG A 200 16.27 -18.68 14.44
C ARG A 200 15.43 -18.42 13.19
N ARG A 201 15.94 -18.84 12.02
CA ARG A 201 15.22 -18.74 10.77
C ARG A 201 13.92 -19.56 10.79
N VAL A 202 13.97 -20.76 11.37
CA VAL A 202 12.80 -21.62 11.52
C VAL A 202 11.78 -21.01 12.48
N LEU A 203 12.22 -20.41 13.58
CA LEU A 203 11.34 -19.72 14.53
C LEU A 203 10.62 -18.54 13.88
N ALA A 204 11.31 -17.75 13.06
CA ALA A 204 10.69 -16.66 12.32
C ALA A 204 9.63 -17.17 11.33
N VAL A 205 9.94 -18.26 10.62
CA VAL A 205 8.98 -18.90 9.68
C VAL A 205 7.78 -19.46 10.43
N LEU A 206 7.97 -20.09 11.59
CA LEU A 206 6.86 -20.60 12.42
C LEU A 206 5.98 -19.46 12.94
N ALA A 207 6.56 -18.33 13.37
CA ALA A 207 5.79 -17.16 13.77
C ALA A 207 4.91 -16.65 12.61
N TYR A 208 5.46 -16.60 11.40
CA TYR A 208 4.71 -16.22 10.19
C TYR A 208 3.56 -17.19 9.88
N LEU A 209 3.83 -18.50 9.90
CA LEU A 209 2.82 -19.52 9.59
C LEU A 209 1.71 -19.58 10.64
N ASN A 210 2.02 -19.37 11.92
CA ASN A 210 1.02 -19.35 12.98
C ASN A 210 0.06 -18.16 12.81
N GLU A 211 0.56 -16.97 12.51
CA GLU A 211 -0.27 -15.79 12.33
C GLU A 211 -1.08 -15.87 11.03
N ALA A 212 -0.54 -16.47 9.96
CA ALA A 212 -1.27 -16.74 8.73
C ALA A 212 -2.43 -17.74 8.94
N HIS A 213 -2.27 -18.75 9.80
CA HIS A 213 -3.34 -19.69 10.15
C HIS A 213 -4.43 -19.08 11.01
N ASP A 214 -4.10 -18.15 11.92
CA ASP A 214 -5.08 -17.44 12.74
C ASP A 214 -5.96 -16.49 11.88
N GLN A 215 -5.46 -16.02 10.73
CA GLN A 215 -6.20 -15.18 9.80
C GLN A 215 -7.14 -15.98 8.89
N ASP A 216 -6.87 -17.25 8.61
CA ASP A 216 -7.71 -18.12 7.76
C ASP A 216 -8.91 -18.75 8.50
N GLY A 217 -9.04 -18.54 9.82
CA GLY A 217 -10.28 -18.74 10.58
C GLY A 217 -10.87 -20.15 10.52
N VAL A 218 -10.07 -21.24 10.56
CA VAL A 218 -10.58 -22.61 10.70
C VAL A 218 -10.49 -23.03 12.17
N PRO A 219 -11.62 -23.14 12.91
CA PRO A 219 -11.62 -23.71 14.24
C PRO A 219 -11.34 -25.22 14.16
N ARG A 220 -10.55 -25.70 15.10
CA ARG A 220 -10.33 -27.14 15.34
C ARG A 220 -11.59 -27.80 15.85
#